data_f6b68368b83db19e3ee29702071dd099
#
_entry.id   f6b68368b83db19e3ee29702071dd099
#
_cell.length_a   1.000
_cell.length_b   1.000
_cell.length_c   1.000
_cell.angle_alpha   90.00
_cell.angle_beta   90.00
_cell.angle_gamma   90.00
#
_symmetry.space_group_name_H-M   'P 1'
#
loop_
_entity.id
_entity.type
_entity.pdbx_description
1 polymer ?
#
loop_
_entity_poly.entity_id
_entity_poly.type
_entity_poly.pdbx_seq_one_letter_code
_entity_poly.pdbx_strand_id
1 'polypeptide(L)'
;MDNKIQLPRFDINKYEANLKKNPDYEGYQKDQDTYVKQYHSVKEGYIEENYEKSIVENYVEQYISNNRFETFQTYNKDGLLQSVTHYFADDVEIGQWYYYKDEKLVKTEDKDKNYPFSLDKVLEYGKKNNVDFTKSGKLSRFYSKTYGSYIYELQWNTGKKSADIEKSLFRKVVLDGSNGKELKSEEYYINPLAR
;
A
#
# COMPACT_ATOMS: atom_id res chain seq x y z
N MET A 1 9.34 -36.41 -4.75
CA MET A 1 10.36 -35.36 -4.98
C MET A 1 9.71 -34.05 -4.53
N ASP A 2 10.08 -33.57 -3.37
CA ASP A 2 9.56 -32.29 -2.86
C ASP A 2 10.19 -31.18 -3.69
N ASN A 3 9.41 -30.59 -4.60
CA ASN A 3 9.78 -29.34 -5.24
C ASN A 3 9.82 -28.26 -4.15
N LYS A 4 10.96 -28.08 -3.49
CA LYS A 4 11.18 -26.92 -2.62
C LYS A 4 11.02 -25.68 -3.49
N ILE A 5 9.94 -24.95 -3.31
CA ILE A 5 9.78 -23.62 -3.89
C ILE A 5 10.94 -22.78 -3.33
N GLN A 6 11.84 -22.35 -4.19
CA GLN A 6 12.94 -21.47 -3.80
C GLN A 6 12.33 -20.08 -3.55
N LEU A 7 12.36 -19.62 -2.30
CA LEU A 7 11.92 -18.28 -1.96
C LEU A 7 12.86 -17.22 -2.55
N PRO A 8 12.35 -16.04 -2.90
CA PRO A 8 13.17 -14.93 -3.35
C PRO A 8 14.16 -14.50 -2.26
N ARG A 9 15.31 -13.99 -2.67
CA ARG A 9 16.34 -13.42 -1.80
C ARG A 9 16.68 -12.01 -2.24
N PHE A 10 16.90 -11.12 -1.30
CA PHE A 10 17.40 -9.79 -1.59
C PHE A 10 18.85 -9.84 -2.02
N ASP A 11 19.18 -9.23 -3.15
CA ASP A 11 20.56 -9.13 -3.64
C ASP A 11 21.29 -7.95 -2.99
N ILE A 12 21.80 -8.22 -1.77
CA ILE A 12 22.52 -7.23 -0.96
C ILE A 12 23.72 -6.66 -1.73
N ASN A 13 24.49 -7.51 -2.44
CA ASN A 13 25.69 -7.07 -3.15
C ASN A 13 25.34 -6.11 -4.28
N LYS A 14 24.28 -6.38 -5.03
CA LYS A 14 23.79 -5.48 -6.09
C LYS A 14 23.30 -4.17 -5.53
N TYR A 15 22.55 -4.21 -4.41
CA TYR A 15 22.05 -3.03 -3.73
C TYR A 15 23.19 -2.13 -3.24
N GLU A 16 24.19 -2.69 -2.54
CA GLU A 16 25.39 -1.98 -2.08
C GLU A 16 26.18 -1.39 -3.24
N ALA A 17 26.32 -2.13 -4.36
CA ALA A 17 26.99 -1.63 -5.55
C ALA A 17 26.25 -0.45 -6.21
N ASN A 18 24.92 -0.45 -6.15
CA ASN A 18 24.09 0.66 -6.63
C ASN A 18 24.24 1.90 -5.74
N LEU A 19 24.15 1.76 -4.41
CA LEU A 19 24.36 2.85 -3.45
C LEU A 19 25.78 3.46 -3.59
N LYS A 20 26.80 2.64 -3.81
CA LYS A 20 28.15 3.13 -4.03
C LYS A 20 28.29 3.98 -5.30
N LYS A 21 27.52 3.67 -6.35
CA LYS A 21 27.49 4.44 -7.60
C LYS A 21 26.63 5.68 -7.50
N ASN A 22 25.53 5.60 -6.77
CA ASN A 22 24.56 6.66 -6.55
C ASN A 22 24.04 6.58 -5.11
N PRO A 23 24.48 7.45 -4.19
CA PRO A 23 23.99 7.46 -2.81
C PRO A 23 22.46 7.66 -2.70
N ASP A 24 21.85 8.34 -3.68
CA ASP A 24 20.41 8.58 -3.76
C ASP A 24 19.66 7.45 -4.52
N TYR A 25 20.27 6.26 -4.59
CA TYR A 25 19.64 5.11 -5.26
C TYR A 25 18.38 4.67 -4.50
N GLU A 26 17.23 4.74 -5.17
CA GLU A 26 15.94 4.35 -4.59
C GLU A 26 15.33 3.08 -5.23
N GLY A 27 15.91 2.56 -6.32
CA GLY A 27 15.36 1.39 -6.99
C GLY A 27 15.50 1.39 -8.51
N TYR A 28 14.63 0.63 -9.20
CA TYR A 28 14.71 0.45 -10.66
C TYR A 28 13.34 0.19 -11.30
N GLN A 29 13.21 0.52 -12.59
CA GLN A 29 12.05 0.13 -13.39
C GLN A 29 12.14 -1.36 -13.72
N LYS A 30 11.17 -2.15 -13.28
CA LYS A 30 11.11 -3.60 -13.51
C LYS A 30 10.53 -3.90 -14.89
N ASP A 31 9.41 -3.25 -15.21
CA ASP A 31 8.71 -3.36 -16.48
C ASP A 31 7.93 -2.05 -16.74
N GLN A 32 7.10 -2.02 -17.80
CA GLN A 32 6.37 -0.81 -18.19
C GLN A 32 5.45 -0.26 -17.08
N ASP A 33 4.92 -1.14 -16.24
CA ASP A 33 3.86 -0.79 -15.27
C ASP A 33 4.32 -0.85 -13.82
N THR A 34 5.53 -1.38 -13.55
CA THR A 34 5.99 -1.66 -12.18
C THR A 34 7.36 -1.04 -11.91
N TYR A 35 7.43 -0.16 -10.92
CA TYR A 35 8.68 0.31 -10.32
C TYR A 35 8.98 -0.49 -9.06
N VAL A 36 10.23 -0.87 -8.84
CA VAL A 36 10.69 -1.52 -7.61
C VAL A 36 11.53 -0.54 -6.81
N LYS A 37 10.97 -0.04 -5.71
CA LYS A 37 11.73 0.73 -4.74
C LYS A 37 12.52 -0.23 -3.86
N GLN A 38 13.80 0.03 -3.64
CA GLN A 38 14.65 -0.74 -2.74
C GLN A 38 15.19 0.16 -1.65
N TYR A 39 15.05 -0.25 -0.41
CA TYR A 39 15.58 0.46 0.74
C TYR A 39 15.89 -0.50 1.90
N HIS A 40 16.42 0.02 2.98
CA HIS A 40 16.68 -0.75 4.20
C HIS A 40 16.18 0.04 5.43
N SER A 41 15.95 -0.67 6.51
CA SER A 41 15.73 -0.11 7.83
C SER A 41 16.94 -0.39 8.72
N VAL A 42 17.18 0.51 9.66
CA VAL A 42 18.22 0.34 10.66
C VAL A 42 17.63 -0.09 11.99
N LYS A 43 18.44 -0.70 12.83
CA LYS A 43 18.08 -1.14 14.17
C LYS A 43 17.58 0.03 15.01
N GLU A 44 16.63 -0.24 15.89
CA GLU A 44 16.11 0.75 16.84
C GLU A 44 17.25 1.43 17.63
N GLY A 45 17.15 2.77 17.74
CA GLY A 45 18.16 3.60 18.42
C GLY A 45 19.34 4.04 17.55
N TYR A 46 19.40 3.60 16.29
CA TYR A 46 20.39 4.08 15.33
C TYR A 46 19.79 5.14 14.39
N ILE A 47 20.61 6.16 14.06
CA ILE A 47 20.31 7.12 13.01
C ILE A 47 21.33 6.88 11.91
N GLU A 48 20.88 6.70 10.69
CA GLU A 48 21.73 6.49 9.55
C GLU A 48 21.97 7.80 8.81
N GLU A 49 23.21 8.29 8.83
CA GLU A 49 23.65 9.40 7.97
C GLU A 49 24.16 8.89 6.61
N ASN A 50 24.74 7.67 6.61
CA ASN A 50 25.25 6.96 5.44
C ASN A 50 24.99 5.47 5.60
N TYR A 51 24.87 4.73 4.48
CA TYR A 51 24.68 3.28 4.52
C TYR A 51 25.81 2.59 5.31
N GLU A 52 25.42 1.86 6.35
CA GLU A 52 26.31 1.03 7.16
C GLU A 52 25.66 -0.34 7.40
N LYS A 53 26.20 -1.39 6.77
CA LYS A 53 25.67 -2.75 6.82
C LYS A 53 25.52 -3.32 8.24
N SER A 54 26.37 -2.91 9.18
CA SER A 54 26.39 -3.42 10.56
C SER A 54 25.14 -3.04 11.35
N ILE A 55 24.49 -1.93 11.00
CA ILE A 55 23.28 -1.44 11.65
C ILE A 55 21.99 -1.77 10.90
N VAL A 56 22.07 -2.34 9.70
CA VAL A 56 20.88 -2.76 8.94
C VAL A 56 20.12 -3.83 9.73
N GLU A 57 18.81 -3.64 9.83
CA GLU A 57 17.87 -4.61 10.39
C GLU A 57 17.20 -5.41 9.29
N ASN A 58 16.61 -4.71 8.32
CA ASN A 58 15.88 -5.32 7.20
C ASN A 58 16.20 -4.63 5.88
N TYR A 59 16.09 -5.38 4.80
CA TYR A 59 15.99 -4.88 3.43
C TYR A 59 14.56 -4.99 2.94
N VAL A 60 14.13 -4.09 2.06
CA VAL A 60 12.77 -4.06 1.52
C VAL A 60 12.80 -3.85 0.02
N GLU A 61 11.99 -4.62 -0.69
CA GLU A 61 11.56 -4.34 -2.05
C GLU A 61 10.08 -4.00 -2.06
N GLN A 62 9.76 -2.79 -2.47
CA GLN A 62 8.38 -2.32 -2.65
C GLN A 62 8.09 -2.27 -4.16
N TYR A 63 7.25 -3.17 -4.62
CA TYR A 63 6.76 -3.23 -6.00
C TYR A 63 5.56 -2.30 -6.11
N ILE A 64 5.69 -1.22 -6.85
CA ILE A 64 4.68 -0.17 -7.02
C ILE A 64 4.15 -0.24 -8.44
N SER A 65 2.86 -0.52 -8.60
CA SER A 65 2.22 -0.54 -9.91
C SER A 65 1.54 0.79 -10.26
N ASN A 66 1.39 1.09 -11.55
CA ASN A 66 0.75 2.31 -12.05
C ASN A 66 -0.72 2.46 -11.61
N ASN A 67 -1.37 1.39 -11.15
CA ASN A 67 -2.75 1.38 -10.66
C ASN A 67 -2.85 1.37 -9.13
N ARG A 68 -1.77 1.79 -8.42
CA ARG A 68 -1.70 1.96 -6.96
C ARG A 68 -1.79 0.66 -6.15
N PHE A 69 -1.51 -0.50 -6.76
CA PHE A 69 -1.28 -1.72 -6.01
C PHE A 69 0.19 -1.82 -5.65
N GLU A 70 0.46 -2.22 -4.43
CA GLU A 70 1.79 -2.34 -3.88
C GLU A 70 2.00 -3.69 -3.23
N THR A 71 3.20 -4.25 -3.43
CA THR A 71 3.64 -5.46 -2.74
C THR A 71 4.96 -5.18 -2.07
N PHE A 72 5.02 -5.41 -0.77
CA PHE A 72 6.27 -5.32 -0.01
C PHE A 72 6.81 -6.72 0.22
N GLN A 73 8.07 -6.91 -0.10
CA GLN A 73 8.87 -8.06 0.30
C GLN A 73 9.92 -7.58 1.29
N THR A 74 9.81 -8.03 2.53
CA THR A 74 10.76 -7.68 3.59
C THR A 74 11.71 -8.84 3.80
N TYR A 75 12.99 -8.54 3.88
CA TYR A 75 14.06 -9.50 4.04
C TYR A 75 14.88 -9.16 5.28
N ASN A 76 15.41 -10.16 5.98
CA ASN A 76 16.32 -9.94 7.08
C ASN A 76 17.70 -9.42 6.60
N LYS A 77 18.59 -9.12 7.53
CA LYS A 77 19.97 -8.66 7.28
C LYS A 77 20.81 -9.60 6.39
N ASP A 78 20.43 -10.87 6.27
CA ASP A 78 21.10 -11.89 5.46
C ASP A 78 20.44 -12.06 4.08
N GLY A 79 19.44 -11.23 3.76
CA GLY A 79 18.70 -11.24 2.50
C GLY A 79 17.65 -12.36 2.41
N LEU A 80 17.28 -13.01 3.53
CA LEU A 80 16.25 -14.04 3.56
C LEU A 80 14.87 -13.43 3.72
N LEU A 81 13.89 -13.86 2.90
CA LEU A 81 12.52 -13.36 2.94
C LEU A 81 11.89 -13.60 4.32
N GLN A 82 11.30 -12.54 4.89
CA GLN A 82 10.57 -12.57 6.15
C GLN A 82 9.07 -12.38 5.96
N SER A 83 8.66 -11.51 5.02
CA SER A 83 7.23 -11.30 4.76
C SER A 83 6.96 -10.86 3.33
N VAL A 84 5.72 -11.15 2.89
CA VAL A 84 5.10 -10.58 1.68
C VAL A 84 3.77 -9.99 2.09
N THR A 85 3.59 -8.69 1.85
CA THR A 85 2.38 -7.94 2.22
C THR A 85 1.87 -7.13 1.03
N HIS A 86 0.56 -6.93 0.95
CA HIS A 86 -0.07 -6.26 -0.18
C HIS A 86 -0.92 -5.09 0.29
N TYR A 87 -0.84 -3.99 -0.46
CA TYR A 87 -1.57 -2.75 -0.18
C TYR A 87 -2.20 -2.19 -1.44
N PHE A 88 -3.20 -1.36 -1.26
CA PHE A 88 -3.77 -0.50 -2.28
C PHE A 88 -3.76 0.94 -1.79
N ALA A 89 -3.34 1.87 -2.67
CA ALA A 89 -3.36 3.32 -2.40
C ALA A 89 -2.65 3.72 -1.09
N ASP A 90 -1.44 3.23 -0.91
CA ASP A 90 -0.47 3.50 0.16
C ASP A 90 -0.72 2.72 1.47
N ASP A 91 -1.97 2.64 1.99
CA ASP A 91 -2.22 2.14 3.34
C ASP A 91 -3.39 1.14 3.48
N VAL A 92 -4.10 0.84 2.40
CA VAL A 92 -5.19 -0.13 2.44
C VAL A 92 -4.65 -1.54 2.35
N GLU A 93 -4.53 -2.22 3.49
CA GLU A 93 -4.12 -3.64 3.54
C GLU A 93 -5.07 -4.51 2.74
N ILE A 94 -4.57 -5.39 1.85
CA ILE A 94 -5.38 -6.25 0.98
C ILE A 94 -4.78 -7.65 0.85
N GLY A 95 -5.60 -8.60 0.40
CA GLY A 95 -5.17 -9.94 -0.01
C GLY A 95 -4.59 -10.78 1.11
N GLN A 96 -3.78 -11.74 0.72
CA GLN A 96 -3.11 -12.66 1.64
C GLN A 96 -1.74 -12.14 1.98
N TRP A 97 -1.44 -12.04 3.29
CA TRP A 97 -0.12 -11.71 3.80
C TRP A 97 0.58 -12.97 4.27
N TYR A 98 1.88 -13.09 3.96
CA TYR A 98 2.68 -14.27 4.25
C TYR A 98 3.87 -13.89 5.13
N TYR A 99 4.15 -14.70 6.14
CA TYR A 99 5.29 -14.51 7.04
C TYR A 99 6.15 -15.76 7.07
N TYR A 100 7.45 -15.56 6.98
CA TYR A 100 8.43 -16.62 6.89
C TYR A 100 9.43 -16.54 8.04
N LYS A 101 9.90 -17.70 8.48
CA LYS A 101 11.03 -17.85 9.40
C LYS A 101 11.87 -19.03 8.92
N ASP A 102 13.19 -18.82 8.84
CA ASP A 102 14.12 -19.84 8.37
C ASP A 102 13.68 -20.49 7.06
N GLU A 103 13.28 -19.64 6.08
CA GLU A 103 12.79 -20.02 4.76
C GLU A 103 11.52 -20.91 4.77
N LYS A 104 10.78 -20.95 5.88
CA LYS A 104 9.51 -21.68 6.02
C LYS A 104 8.37 -20.72 6.26
N LEU A 105 7.22 -20.94 5.58
CA LEU A 105 5.98 -20.22 5.85
C LEU A 105 5.52 -20.58 7.28
N VAL A 106 5.39 -19.57 8.15
CA VAL A 106 4.98 -19.75 9.55
C VAL A 106 3.62 -19.16 9.86
N LYS A 107 3.15 -18.20 9.04
CA LYS A 107 1.86 -17.53 9.24
C LYS A 107 1.32 -17.01 7.93
N THR A 108 0.00 -17.06 7.78
CA THR A 108 -0.76 -16.39 6.72
C THR A 108 -1.88 -15.57 7.35
N GLU A 109 -2.10 -14.36 6.85
CA GLU A 109 -3.22 -13.51 7.24
C GLU A 109 -4.04 -13.14 6.01
N ASP A 110 -5.35 -13.36 6.07
CA ASP A 110 -6.29 -12.89 5.07
C ASP A 110 -6.85 -11.53 5.49
N LYS A 111 -6.41 -10.47 4.80
CA LYS A 111 -6.86 -9.10 5.08
C LYS A 111 -8.23 -8.80 4.49
N ASP A 112 -8.71 -9.63 3.55
CA ASP A 112 -10.01 -9.46 2.91
C ASP A 112 -11.15 -10.21 3.62
N LYS A 113 -10.84 -11.09 4.58
CA LYS A 113 -11.81 -11.98 5.27
C LYS A 113 -13.04 -11.27 5.83
N ASN A 114 -12.90 -10.00 6.22
CA ASN A 114 -13.99 -9.20 6.79
C ASN A 114 -14.68 -8.29 5.77
N TYR A 115 -14.31 -8.41 4.48
CA TYR A 115 -14.77 -7.56 3.38
C TYR A 115 -15.35 -8.39 2.22
N PRO A 116 -16.50 -9.09 2.41
CA PRO A 116 -17.16 -9.84 1.32
C PRO A 116 -17.52 -8.96 0.11
N PHE A 117 -17.77 -7.66 0.33
CA PHE A 117 -17.81 -6.68 -0.74
C PHE A 117 -16.37 -6.31 -1.09
N SER A 118 -15.81 -6.99 -2.11
CA SER A 118 -14.40 -6.93 -2.44
C SER A 118 -13.93 -5.55 -2.89
N LEU A 119 -12.60 -5.32 -2.84
CA LEU A 119 -11.99 -4.10 -3.38
C LEU A 119 -12.38 -3.86 -4.85
N ASP A 120 -12.42 -4.89 -5.69
CA ASP A 120 -12.83 -4.76 -7.09
C ASP A 120 -14.22 -4.14 -7.23
N LYS A 121 -15.18 -4.58 -6.40
CA LYS A 121 -16.54 -4.00 -6.38
C LYS A 121 -16.54 -2.54 -5.92
N VAL A 122 -15.64 -2.17 -4.99
CA VAL A 122 -15.44 -0.78 -4.58
C VAL A 122 -14.88 0.05 -5.72
N LEU A 123 -13.91 -0.46 -6.47
CA LEU A 123 -13.36 0.22 -7.65
C LEU A 123 -14.42 0.38 -8.75
N GLU A 124 -15.27 -0.62 -8.97
CA GLU A 124 -16.43 -0.51 -9.87
C GLU A 124 -17.45 0.53 -9.39
N TYR A 125 -17.72 0.58 -8.07
CA TYR A 125 -18.57 1.63 -7.48
C TYR A 125 -18.00 3.02 -7.77
N GLY A 126 -16.68 3.19 -7.63
CA GLY A 126 -15.98 4.42 -7.98
C GLY A 126 -16.21 4.81 -9.45
N LYS A 127 -15.97 3.89 -10.39
CA LYS A 127 -16.18 4.12 -11.83
C LYS A 127 -17.61 4.53 -12.17
N LYS A 128 -18.63 3.93 -11.52
CA LYS A 128 -20.05 4.32 -11.65
C LYS A 128 -20.33 5.75 -11.14
N ASN A 129 -19.50 6.26 -10.24
CA ASN A 129 -19.55 7.63 -9.72
C ASN A 129 -18.53 8.57 -10.38
N ASN A 130 -18.01 8.20 -11.57
CA ASN A 130 -17.02 8.95 -12.35
C ASN A 130 -15.71 9.21 -11.61
N VAL A 131 -15.29 8.30 -10.73
CA VAL A 131 -13.99 8.34 -10.08
C VAL A 131 -13.23 7.03 -10.30
N ASP A 132 -11.97 7.16 -10.70
CA ASP A 132 -11.04 6.04 -10.83
C ASP A 132 -10.08 6.04 -9.64
N PHE A 133 -10.38 5.24 -8.62
CA PHE A 133 -9.54 5.12 -7.42
C PHE A 133 -8.17 4.52 -7.69
N THR A 134 -7.95 3.89 -8.85
CA THR A 134 -6.61 3.46 -9.26
C THR A 134 -5.71 4.64 -9.68
N LYS A 135 -6.28 5.83 -9.85
CA LYS A 135 -5.56 7.04 -10.27
C LYS A 135 -5.63 8.16 -9.25
N SER A 136 -6.77 8.29 -8.56
CA SER A 136 -7.02 9.42 -7.68
C SER A 136 -8.05 9.10 -6.60
N GLY A 137 -8.22 10.02 -5.65
CA GLY A 137 -9.11 9.84 -4.52
C GLY A 137 -8.44 9.10 -3.36
N LYS A 138 -9.12 9.12 -2.22
CA LYS A 138 -8.71 8.39 -1.01
C LYS A 138 -9.67 7.23 -0.80
N LEU A 139 -9.12 6.11 -0.40
CA LEU A 139 -9.85 4.93 0.01
C LEU A 139 -9.23 4.43 1.32
N SER A 140 -10.04 4.12 2.29
CA SER A 140 -9.62 3.44 3.51
C SER A 140 -10.64 2.36 3.89
N ARG A 141 -10.22 1.39 4.69
CA ARG A 141 -11.10 0.36 5.22
C ARG A 141 -10.72 -0.02 6.64
N PHE A 142 -11.72 -0.14 7.50
CA PHE A 142 -11.52 -0.43 8.92
C PHE A 142 -12.83 -0.88 9.59
N TYR A 143 -12.72 -1.41 10.81
CA TYR A 143 -13.90 -1.64 11.65
C TYR A 143 -14.38 -0.33 12.25
N SER A 144 -15.62 0.05 11.97
CA SER A 144 -16.24 1.27 12.50
C SER A 144 -17.15 0.94 13.69
N LYS A 145 -16.81 1.49 14.85
CA LYS A 145 -17.68 1.39 16.04
C LYS A 145 -19.04 2.10 15.83
N THR A 146 -19.07 3.17 15.02
CA THR A 146 -20.28 3.93 14.71
C THR A 146 -21.30 3.09 13.96
N TYR A 147 -20.84 2.25 13.02
CA TYR A 147 -21.72 1.40 12.22
C TYR A 147 -21.77 -0.05 12.72
N GLY A 148 -20.92 -0.42 13.69
CA GLY A 148 -20.82 -1.79 14.21
C GLY A 148 -20.36 -2.81 13.15
N SER A 149 -19.70 -2.37 12.09
CA SER A 149 -19.30 -3.19 10.94
C SER A 149 -17.97 -2.76 10.35
N TYR A 150 -17.37 -3.64 9.53
CA TYR A 150 -16.26 -3.27 8.65
C TYR A 150 -16.81 -2.42 7.50
N ILE A 151 -16.13 -1.33 7.20
CA ILE A 151 -16.56 -0.36 6.19
C ILE A 151 -15.43 -0.03 5.21
N TYR A 152 -15.83 0.50 4.04
CA TYR A 152 -14.97 1.29 3.18
C TYR A 152 -15.35 2.77 3.32
N GLU A 153 -14.37 3.63 3.46
CA GLU A 153 -14.53 5.07 3.40
C GLU A 153 -13.86 5.59 2.13
N LEU A 154 -14.65 6.23 1.28
CA LEU A 154 -14.24 6.73 -0.03
C LEU A 154 -14.32 8.26 -0.03
N GLN A 155 -13.31 8.92 -0.57
CA GLN A 155 -13.29 10.38 -0.70
C GLN A 155 -12.65 10.79 -2.01
N TRP A 156 -13.30 11.71 -2.73
CA TRP A 156 -12.77 12.23 -3.99
C TRP A 156 -13.20 13.65 -4.27
N ASN A 157 -12.43 14.35 -5.12
CA ASN A 157 -12.80 15.64 -5.65
C ASN A 157 -13.82 15.43 -6.80
N THR A 158 -14.99 16.10 -6.72
CA THR A 158 -16.04 15.99 -7.74
C THR A 158 -15.75 16.78 -9.02
N GLY A 159 -14.66 17.57 -9.04
CA GLY A 159 -14.34 18.49 -10.13
C GLY A 159 -15.16 19.80 -10.10
N LYS A 160 -16.15 19.92 -9.20
CA LYS A 160 -16.95 21.13 -9.06
C LYS A 160 -16.26 22.14 -8.15
N LYS A 161 -16.40 23.44 -8.45
CA LYS A 161 -15.90 24.55 -7.64
C LYS A 161 -17.08 25.35 -7.06
N SER A 162 -16.87 26.01 -5.92
CA SER A 162 -17.80 27.00 -5.37
C SER A 162 -17.82 28.24 -6.27
N ALA A 163 -18.98 28.89 -6.40
CA ALA A 163 -19.11 30.13 -7.16
C ALA A 163 -18.36 31.31 -6.51
N ASP A 164 -18.24 31.33 -5.20
CA ASP A 164 -17.77 32.50 -4.44
C ASP A 164 -16.31 32.40 -3.96
N ILE A 165 -15.74 31.20 -3.94
CA ILE A 165 -14.36 30.97 -3.48
C ILE A 165 -13.80 29.80 -4.28
N GLU A 166 -12.49 29.80 -4.59
CA GLU A 166 -11.79 28.69 -5.27
C GLU A 166 -11.75 27.37 -4.46
N LYS A 167 -12.83 27.04 -3.78
CA LYS A 167 -12.98 25.80 -3.02
C LYS A 167 -13.39 24.67 -3.94
N SER A 168 -12.71 23.54 -3.80
CA SER A 168 -13.10 22.30 -4.48
C SER A 168 -14.16 21.56 -3.68
N LEU A 169 -15.20 21.07 -4.37
CA LEU A 169 -16.22 20.21 -3.77
C LEU A 169 -15.73 18.76 -3.72
N PHE A 170 -15.69 18.22 -2.52
CA PHE A 170 -15.37 16.80 -2.28
C PHE A 170 -16.63 16.04 -1.94
N ARG A 171 -16.67 14.78 -2.34
CA ARG A 171 -17.67 13.81 -1.89
C ARG A 171 -17.01 12.76 -1.04
N LYS A 172 -17.66 12.41 0.07
CA LYS A 172 -17.28 11.32 0.98
C LYS A 172 -18.44 10.32 1.04
N VAL A 173 -18.13 9.04 0.89
CA VAL A 173 -19.09 7.94 0.96
C VAL A 173 -18.56 6.87 1.88
N VAL A 174 -19.45 6.30 2.68
CA VAL A 174 -19.19 5.14 3.53
C VAL A 174 -20.00 3.97 3.01
N LEU A 175 -19.32 2.87 2.65
CA LEU A 175 -19.96 1.63 2.20
C LEU A 175 -19.80 0.54 3.26
N ASP A 176 -20.84 -0.25 3.46
CA ASP A 176 -20.76 -1.49 4.24
C ASP A 176 -19.83 -2.49 3.57
N GLY A 177 -18.80 -2.96 4.30
CA GLY A 177 -17.80 -3.89 3.79
C GLY A 177 -18.33 -5.29 3.47
N SER A 178 -19.52 -5.64 3.96
CA SER A 178 -20.13 -6.93 3.72
C SER A 178 -20.92 -7.01 2.41
N ASN A 179 -21.60 -5.93 2.03
CA ASN A 179 -22.57 -5.94 0.92
C ASN A 179 -22.50 -4.72 0.00
N GLY A 180 -21.69 -3.71 0.34
CA GLY A 180 -21.52 -2.48 -0.44
C GLY A 180 -22.65 -1.47 -0.33
N LYS A 181 -23.59 -1.66 0.63
CA LYS A 181 -24.66 -0.68 0.87
C LYS A 181 -24.06 0.65 1.32
N GLU A 182 -24.54 1.73 0.72
CA GLU A 182 -24.16 3.08 1.15
C GLU A 182 -24.78 3.37 2.52
N LEU A 183 -23.94 3.56 3.53
CA LEU A 183 -24.32 3.88 4.90
C LEU A 183 -24.39 5.39 5.13
N LYS A 184 -23.54 6.14 4.43
CA LYS A 184 -23.48 7.60 4.48
C LYS A 184 -22.94 8.15 3.17
N SER A 185 -23.47 9.30 2.74
CA SER A 185 -22.91 10.13 1.68
C SER A 185 -23.01 11.58 2.07
N GLU A 186 -21.95 12.34 1.87
CA GLU A 186 -21.92 13.77 2.15
C GLU A 186 -21.01 14.49 1.14
N GLU A 187 -21.35 15.74 0.87
CA GLU A 187 -20.53 16.65 0.06
C GLU A 187 -20.07 17.81 0.92
N TYR A 188 -18.83 18.24 0.75
CA TYR A 188 -18.26 19.35 1.50
C TYR A 188 -17.16 20.07 0.71
N TYR A 189 -16.96 21.34 1.04
CA TYR A 189 -15.94 22.15 0.37
C TYR A 189 -14.65 22.16 1.17
N ILE A 190 -13.52 21.94 0.47
CA ILE A 190 -12.18 22.12 1.03
C ILE A 190 -11.58 23.42 0.47
N ASN A 191 -11.11 24.27 1.38
CA ASN A 191 -10.32 25.44 1.01
C ASN A 191 -8.88 25.02 0.74
N PRO A 192 -8.35 25.14 -0.49
CA PRO A 192 -6.96 24.77 -0.81
C PRO A 192 -5.92 25.65 -0.07
N LEU A 193 -6.33 26.81 0.45
CA LEU A 193 -5.46 27.73 1.20
C LEU A 193 -5.40 27.47 2.71
N ALA A 194 -6.18 26.50 3.23
CA ALA A 194 -6.18 26.13 4.64
C ALA A 194 -5.22 24.94 4.89
N ARG A 195 -3.95 25.13 4.52
CA ARG A 195 -2.85 24.21 4.87
C ARG A 195 -1.93 24.86 5.88
#